data_3c050f539310cf71d62476713744d8c9
#
_entry.id   3c050f539310cf71d62476713744d8c9
#
_cell.length_a   1.000
_cell.length_b   1.000
_cell.length_c   1.000
_cell.angle_alpha   90.00
_cell.angle_beta   90.00
_cell.angle_gamma   90.00
#
_symmetry.space_group_name_H-M   'P 1'
#
loop_
_entity.id
_entity.type
_entity.pdbx_description
1 polymer ?
#
loop_
_entity_poly.entity_id
_entity_poly.type
_entity_poly.pdbx_seq_one_letter_code
_entity_poly.pdbx_strand_id
1 'polypeptide(L)'
;PAHLLGWLAARGEPVDPEAFLQRRLYGRYLGELLGAAGSGVRMVVGRALALAPERAGLRVELAGQPPLRARAAVLALGNFPPELPAGWTALPPRLAWRTPWAARDEWPAPDAEVLLLGAGLTAVDVVLSLLARGHRGRIHLLSRRGLLPMTHPPRMLPPVPLGERPARLRGLVRLFREASARDDARAVLDTLRPELGALWQGLAGPEQRRFLRHLRPWFDAIRHRLPPEVGARIAALEAEGRLVRHAGRVVSIGEQDGRVTLRYRPRGSRTVVDLAADVAIPTTGPVMDVRALDDALVRSLLASGLARPGPHGLGFATAANGAVLGPLEDRLWTLGGLRRGDLWESTAIPEIRAQARALGETVAATLRTAGAGPGPR
;
A
#
# COMPACT_ATOMS: atom_id res chain seq x y z
N PRO A 1 19.67 -5.61 -2.87
CA PRO A 1 20.23 -5.41 -1.53
C PRO A 1 21.68 -4.92 -1.56
N ALA A 2 22.58 -5.59 -2.32
CA ALA A 2 24.02 -5.26 -2.34
C ALA A 2 24.32 -3.78 -2.63
N HIS A 3 23.61 -3.15 -3.57
CA HIS A 3 23.84 -1.74 -3.91
C HIS A 3 23.49 -0.78 -2.75
N LEU A 4 22.39 -1.03 -2.04
CA LEU A 4 22.03 -0.24 -0.85
C LEU A 4 23.04 -0.44 0.28
N LEU A 5 23.48 -1.66 0.52
CA LEU A 5 24.51 -1.96 1.55
C LEU A 5 25.84 -1.28 1.20
N GLY A 6 26.26 -1.33 -0.06
CA GLY A 6 27.45 -0.63 -0.54
C GLY A 6 27.33 0.90 -0.40
N TRP A 7 26.13 1.46 -0.68
CA TRP A 7 25.85 2.87 -0.52
C TRP A 7 25.95 3.31 0.96
N LEU A 8 25.46 2.48 1.90
CA LEU A 8 25.59 2.72 3.35
C LEU A 8 27.05 2.60 3.80
N ALA A 9 27.75 1.55 3.38
CA ALA A 9 29.15 1.34 3.75
C ALA A 9 30.04 2.50 3.28
N ALA A 10 29.83 3.03 2.08
CA ALA A 10 30.55 4.17 1.53
C ALA A 10 30.32 5.47 2.32
N ARG A 11 29.33 5.53 3.21
CA ARG A 11 29.03 6.66 4.11
C ARG A 11 29.44 6.42 5.55
N GLY A 12 30.15 5.32 5.82
CA GLY A 12 30.52 4.94 7.18
C GLY A 12 29.32 4.48 8.03
N GLU A 13 28.20 4.10 7.39
CA GLU A 13 26.99 3.59 8.04
C GLU A 13 26.78 2.09 7.69
N PRO A 14 27.77 1.19 7.93
CA PRO A 14 27.59 -0.21 7.59
C PRO A 14 26.50 -0.82 8.49
N VAL A 15 25.66 -1.65 7.90
CA VAL A 15 24.56 -2.33 8.60
C VAL A 15 24.61 -3.82 8.33
N ASP A 16 24.07 -4.61 9.26
CA ASP A 16 23.82 -6.03 9.05
C ASP A 16 22.92 -6.20 7.82
N PRO A 17 23.25 -7.08 6.86
CA PRO A 17 22.42 -7.39 5.71
C PRO A 17 20.98 -7.83 6.04
N GLU A 18 20.76 -8.39 7.23
CA GLU A 18 19.44 -8.80 7.74
C GLU A 18 18.73 -7.71 8.55
N ALA A 19 19.35 -6.55 8.77
CA ALA A 19 18.75 -5.47 9.56
C ALA A 19 17.50 -4.87 8.92
N PHE A 20 16.54 -4.52 9.77
CA PHE A 20 15.34 -3.79 9.37
C PHE A 20 15.63 -2.28 9.32
N LEU A 21 15.77 -1.73 8.12
CA LEU A 21 16.09 -0.33 7.92
C LEU A 21 14.84 0.56 7.96
N GLN A 22 15.00 1.76 8.53
CA GLN A 22 13.97 2.77 8.50
C GLN A 22 13.67 3.21 7.06
N ARG A 23 12.41 3.35 6.69
CA ARG A 23 11.99 3.74 5.33
C ARG A 23 12.56 5.08 4.89
N ARG A 24 12.76 6.05 5.81
CA ARG A 24 13.41 7.33 5.50
C ARG A 24 14.83 7.17 4.96
N LEU A 25 15.57 6.16 5.44
CA LEU A 25 16.92 5.86 4.95
C LEU A 25 16.87 5.37 3.49
N TYR A 26 15.92 4.50 3.19
CA TYR A 26 15.69 4.06 1.82
C TYR A 26 15.24 5.23 0.91
N GLY A 27 14.42 6.15 1.41
CA GLY A 27 14.04 7.38 0.71
C GLY A 27 15.23 8.27 0.39
N ARG A 28 16.17 8.48 1.35
CA ARG A 28 17.43 9.20 1.13
C ARG A 28 18.27 8.55 0.02
N TYR A 29 18.43 7.24 0.08
CA TYR A 29 19.12 6.46 -0.95
C TYR A 29 18.53 6.66 -2.35
N LEU A 30 17.19 6.56 -2.48
CA LEU A 30 16.52 6.78 -3.77
C LEU A 30 16.65 8.22 -4.26
N GLY A 31 16.57 9.21 -3.36
CA GLY A 31 16.77 10.61 -3.69
C GLY A 31 18.17 10.89 -4.27
N GLU A 32 19.20 10.30 -3.70
CA GLU A 32 20.56 10.43 -4.24
C GLU A 32 20.75 9.69 -5.56
N LEU A 33 20.13 8.52 -5.74
CA LEU A 33 20.15 7.85 -7.05
C LEU A 33 19.49 8.70 -8.13
N LEU A 34 18.38 9.36 -7.80
CA LEU A 34 17.70 10.27 -8.72
C LEU A 34 18.60 11.49 -9.05
N GLY A 35 19.25 12.07 -8.04
CA GLY A 35 20.20 13.16 -8.25
C GLY A 35 21.39 12.78 -9.13
N ALA A 36 21.89 11.54 -8.99
CA ALA A 36 22.96 10.99 -9.81
C ALA A 36 22.56 10.73 -11.30
N ALA A 37 21.25 10.68 -11.60
CA ALA A 37 20.78 10.56 -12.98
C ALA A 37 21.08 11.81 -13.84
N GLY A 38 21.50 12.91 -13.24
CA GLY A 38 22.00 14.10 -13.90
C GLY A 38 20.99 14.80 -14.81
N SER A 39 21.48 15.41 -15.89
CA SER A 39 20.67 16.20 -16.85
C SER A 39 19.67 15.37 -17.67
N GLY A 40 19.74 14.02 -17.60
CA GLY A 40 18.77 13.14 -18.24
C GLY A 40 17.38 13.17 -17.60
N VAL A 41 17.23 13.71 -16.37
CA VAL A 41 15.97 13.80 -15.65
C VAL A 41 15.63 15.24 -15.31
N ARG A 42 14.46 15.71 -15.79
CA ARG A 42 13.91 17.01 -15.41
C ARG A 42 12.79 16.82 -14.39
N MET A 43 12.96 17.37 -13.19
CA MET A 43 11.92 17.39 -12.17
C MET A 43 10.97 18.58 -12.40
N VAL A 44 9.67 18.30 -12.46
CA VAL A 44 8.61 19.31 -12.53
C VAL A 44 7.70 19.12 -11.32
N VAL A 45 7.65 20.13 -10.46
CA VAL A 45 6.75 20.14 -9.31
C VAL A 45 5.39 20.65 -9.78
N GLY A 46 4.35 19.81 -9.67
CA GLY A 46 3.00 20.14 -10.11
C GLY A 46 2.04 18.97 -9.92
N ARG A 47 0.76 19.24 -10.10
CA ARG A 47 -0.30 18.23 -10.04
C ARG A 47 -0.82 17.98 -11.45
N ALA A 48 -0.68 16.73 -11.92
CA ALA A 48 -1.30 16.29 -13.16
C ALA A 48 -2.82 16.13 -12.98
N LEU A 49 -3.59 16.71 -13.90
CA LEU A 49 -5.06 16.73 -13.85
C LEU A 49 -5.69 15.80 -14.88
N ALA A 50 -5.08 15.70 -16.06
CA ALA A 50 -5.59 14.92 -17.16
C ALA A 50 -4.44 14.51 -18.09
N LEU A 51 -4.73 13.52 -18.92
CA LEU A 51 -3.87 13.06 -19.98
C LEU A 51 -4.70 12.97 -21.25
N ALA A 52 -4.20 13.48 -22.36
CA ALA A 52 -4.86 13.45 -23.66
C ALA A 52 -3.90 12.92 -24.73
N PRO A 53 -4.40 12.10 -25.69
CA PRO A 53 -3.61 11.70 -26.85
C PRO A 53 -3.33 12.89 -27.77
N GLU A 54 -2.12 12.93 -28.34
CA GLU A 54 -1.77 13.80 -29.46
C GLU A 54 -1.23 12.95 -30.62
N ARG A 55 -1.13 13.55 -31.82
CA ARG A 55 -0.71 12.85 -33.04
C ARG A 55 0.62 12.10 -32.84
N ALA A 56 1.59 12.70 -32.15
CA ALA A 56 2.92 12.15 -31.95
C ALA A 56 3.25 11.82 -30.49
N GLY A 57 2.25 11.68 -29.61
CA GLY A 57 2.49 11.42 -28.20
C GLY A 57 1.29 11.68 -27.30
N LEU A 58 1.57 12.28 -26.17
CA LEU A 58 0.61 12.55 -25.09
C LEU A 58 0.80 13.98 -24.61
N ARG A 59 -0.30 14.62 -24.21
CA ARG A 59 -0.34 15.89 -23.49
C ARG A 59 -0.81 15.64 -22.06
N VAL A 60 -0.01 16.09 -21.10
CA VAL A 60 -0.31 16.00 -19.67
C VAL A 60 -0.70 17.38 -19.17
N GLU A 61 -1.93 17.57 -18.74
CA GLU A 61 -2.43 18.81 -18.15
C GLU A 61 -1.96 18.92 -16.71
N LEU A 62 -1.42 20.10 -16.38
CA LEU A 62 -0.94 20.43 -15.04
C LEU A 62 -1.78 21.54 -14.41
N ALA A 63 -2.02 21.45 -13.11
CA ALA A 63 -2.72 22.51 -12.37
C ALA A 63 -1.92 23.81 -12.37
N GLY A 64 -2.48 24.88 -12.97
CA GLY A 64 -1.88 26.22 -12.97
C GLY A 64 -0.54 26.33 -13.72
N GLN A 65 -0.21 25.39 -14.60
CA GLN A 65 1.03 25.37 -15.36
C GLN A 65 0.77 24.99 -16.82
N PRO A 66 1.66 25.36 -17.76
CA PRO A 66 1.59 24.88 -19.13
C PRO A 66 1.63 23.36 -19.20
N PRO A 67 0.92 22.73 -20.15
CA PRO A 67 0.91 21.30 -20.30
C PRO A 67 2.28 20.76 -20.71
N LEU A 68 2.57 19.54 -20.28
CA LEU A 68 3.75 18.79 -20.75
C LEU A 68 3.39 17.92 -21.93
N ARG A 69 4.28 17.88 -22.92
CA ARG A 69 4.21 16.93 -24.04
C ARG A 69 5.22 15.83 -23.84
N ALA A 70 4.80 14.59 -24.08
CA ALA A 70 5.65 13.41 -23.96
C ALA A 70 5.29 12.38 -25.05
N ARG A 71 6.25 11.56 -25.44
CA ARG A 71 6.00 10.43 -26.35
C ARG A 71 5.26 9.30 -25.64
N ALA A 72 5.50 9.15 -24.35
CA ALA A 72 4.94 8.11 -23.50
C ALA A 72 4.84 8.60 -22.05
N ALA A 73 4.00 7.94 -21.24
CA ALA A 73 3.86 8.22 -19.82
C ALA A 73 3.86 6.94 -18.97
N VAL A 74 4.42 7.05 -17.78
CA VAL A 74 4.38 6.00 -16.75
C VAL A 74 3.68 6.57 -15.52
N LEU A 75 2.58 5.94 -15.12
CA LEU A 75 1.82 6.30 -13.92
C LEU A 75 2.47 5.63 -12.70
N ALA A 76 3.24 6.38 -11.94
CA ALA A 76 3.87 5.95 -10.68
C ALA A 76 3.25 6.72 -9.50
N LEU A 77 1.91 6.64 -9.35
CA LEU A 77 1.13 7.53 -8.49
C LEU A 77 1.24 7.22 -6.98
N GLY A 78 1.94 6.14 -6.61
CA GLY A 78 2.11 5.78 -5.19
C GLY A 78 0.81 5.29 -4.53
N ASN A 79 0.66 5.61 -3.26
CA ASN A 79 -0.52 5.25 -2.47
C ASN A 79 -1.48 6.44 -2.36
N PHE A 80 -2.76 6.15 -2.49
CA PHE A 80 -3.83 7.13 -2.31
C PHE A 80 -4.22 7.26 -0.82
N PRO A 81 -4.92 8.34 -0.43
CA PRO A 81 -5.44 8.49 0.92
C PRO A 81 -6.34 7.32 1.34
N PRO A 82 -6.53 7.09 2.65
CA PRO A 82 -7.42 6.05 3.14
C PRO A 82 -8.90 6.37 2.85
N GLU A 83 -9.71 5.32 2.67
CA GLU A 83 -11.16 5.46 2.69
C GLU A 83 -11.64 5.81 4.11
N LEU A 84 -12.43 6.87 4.20
CA LEU A 84 -12.97 7.36 5.46
C LEU A 84 -14.41 6.87 5.64
N PRO A 85 -14.79 6.44 6.85
CA PRO A 85 -16.19 6.09 7.13
C PRO A 85 -17.14 7.27 6.95
N ALA A 86 -18.41 6.98 6.70
CA ALA A 86 -19.44 7.99 6.68
C ALA A 86 -19.45 8.79 7.99
N GLY A 87 -19.60 10.11 7.89
CA GLY A 87 -19.56 11.03 9.02
C GLY A 87 -18.16 11.49 9.44
N TRP A 88 -17.08 10.80 9.02
CA TRP A 88 -15.72 11.18 9.40
C TRP A 88 -15.32 12.59 8.95
N THR A 89 -15.71 12.95 7.73
CA THR A 89 -15.38 14.27 7.16
C THR A 89 -16.21 15.43 7.73
N ALA A 90 -17.30 15.12 8.42
CA ALA A 90 -18.09 16.13 9.13
C ALA A 90 -17.43 16.56 10.46
N LEU A 91 -16.51 15.76 10.99
CA LEU A 91 -15.77 16.11 12.20
C LEU A 91 -14.70 17.16 11.93
N PRO A 92 -14.41 18.06 12.88
CA PRO A 92 -13.28 18.98 12.78
C PRO A 92 -11.95 18.24 12.56
N PRO A 93 -11.02 18.76 11.74
CA PRO A 93 -9.72 18.13 11.50
C PRO A 93 -8.86 17.90 12.76
N ARG A 94 -9.05 18.71 13.81
CA ARG A 94 -8.40 18.52 15.12
C ARG A 94 -8.84 17.23 15.81
N LEU A 95 -10.09 16.81 15.61
CA LEU A 95 -10.67 15.59 16.20
C LEU A 95 -10.51 14.36 15.30
N ALA A 96 -10.62 14.53 13.99
CA ALA A 96 -10.55 13.42 13.04
C ALA A 96 -9.62 13.76 11.86
N TRP A 97 -8.45 13.16 11.85
CA TRP A 97 -7.46 13.36 10.80
C TRP A 97 -7.97 12.82 9.46
N ARG A 98 -7.58 13.45 8.36
CA ARG A 98 -7.93 12.98 7.00
C ARG A 98 -6.96 11.90 6.49
N THR A 99 -5.73 11.95 6.96
CA THR A 99 -4.66 11.01 6.64
C THR A 99 -3.63 11.02 7.78
N PRO A 100 -2.98 9.89 8.07
CA PRO A 100 -1.90 9.85 9.07
C PRO A 100 -0.61 10.51 8.60
N TRP A 101 -0.49 10.81 7.29
CA TRP A 101 0.78 11.21 6.66
C TRP A 101 0.86 12.70 6.30
N ALA A 102 -0.18 13.49 6.54
CA ALA A 102 -0.08 14.93 6.33
C ALA A 102 0.93 15.55 7.28
N ALA A 103 1.71 16.49 6.77
CA ALA A 103 2.50 17.36 7.63
C ALA A 103 1.57 18.09 8.59
N ARG A 104 1.94 18.16 9.86
CA ARG A 104 1.17 18.87 10.89
C ARG A 104 2.05 19.33 12.02
N ASP A 105 1.72 20.48 12.53
CA ASP A 105 2.43 21.11 13.63
C ASP A 105 1.93 20.57 14.98
N GLU A 106 0.63 20.20 15.03
CA GLU A 106 -0.01 19.72 16.25
C GLU A 106 -0.24 18.21 16.22
N TRP A 107 0.23 17.55 17.25
CA TRP A 107 0.00 16.13 17.55
C TRP A 107 -0.91 16.03 18.77
N PRO A 108 -1.58 14.88 18.99
CA PRO A 108 -2.38 14.67 20.20
C PRO A 108 -1.55 14.97 21.45
N ALA A 109 -2.20 15.54 22.47
CA ALA A 109 -1.56 15.76 23.77
C ALA A 109 -0.96 14.45 24.31
N PRO A 110 0.12 14.52 25.11
CA PRO A 110 0.82 13.31 25.58
C PRO A 110 -0.09 12.28 26.27
N ASP A 111 -1.13 12.73 26.95
CA ASP A 111 -2.04 11.87 27.70
C ASP A 111 -3.39 11.66 27.02
N ALA A 112 -3.59 12.18 25.79
CA ALA A 112 -4.83 12.04 25.04
C ALA A 112 -5.17 10.58 24.74
N GLU A 113 -6.46 10.25 24.71
CA GLU A 113 -6.92 8.98 24.16
C GLU A 113 -7.02 9.06 22.65
N VAL A 114 -6.32 8.16 21.95
CA VAL A 114 -6.23 8.13 20.50
C VAL A 114 -6.91 6.90 19.93
N LEU A 115 -7.79 7.10 18.95
CA LEU A 115 -8.43 6.02 18.20
C LEU A 115 -7.76 5.87 16.83
N LEU A 116 -7.21 4.70 16.55
CA LEU A 116 -6.72 4.32 15.22
C LEU A 116 -7.73 3.41 14.54
N LEU A 117 -8.25 3.84 13.40
CA LEU A 117 -9.17 3.02 12.61
C LEU A 117 -8.37 2.22 11.58
N GLY A 118 -8.11 0.97 11.88
CA GLY A 118 -7.21 0.05 11.19
C GLY A 118 -6.15 -0.49 12.14
N ALA A 119 -5.67 -1.70 11.93
CA ALA A 119 -4.69 -2.37 12.78
C ALA A 119 -3.50 -2.97 11.98
N GLY A 120 -3.25 -2.45 10.77
CA GLY A 120 -2.13 -2.86 9.91
C GLY A 120 -0.83 -2.12 10.24
N LEU A 121 0.18 -2.25 9.36
CA LEU A 121 1.48 -1.57 9.51
C LEU A 121 1.33 -0.05 9.68
N THR A 122 0.39 0.58 8.97
CA THR A 122 0.12 2.02 9.12
C THR A 122 -0.25 2.40 10.54
N ALA A 123 -1.07 1.58 11.22
CA ALA A 123 -1.42 1.82 12.61
C ALA A 123 -0.18 1.71 13.52
N VAL A 124 0.65 0.72 13.30
CA VAL A 124 1.91 0.54 14.03
C VAL A 124 2.85 1.73 13.81
N ASP A 125 3.02 2.19 12.57
CA ASP A 125 3.84 3.37 12.26
C ASP A 125 3.32 4.63 13.00
N VAL A 126 2.00 4.80 13.12
CA VAL A 126 1.39 5.90 13.89
C VAL A 126 1.65 5.73 15.39
N VAL A 127 1.46 4.52 15.94
CA VAL A 127 1.80 4.22 17.36
C VAL A 127 3.25 4.59 17.65
N LEU A 128 4.19 4.14 16.84
CA LEU A 128 5.62 4.46 17.02
C LEU A 128 5.87 5.98 16.92
N SER A 129 5.16 6.66 16.02
CA SER A 129 5.28 8.12 15.87
C SER A 129 4.74 8.88 17.07
N LEU A 130 3.66 8.43 17.68
CA LEU A 130 3.11 8.95 18.94
C LEU A 130 4.11 8.75 20.09
N LEU A 131 4.62 7.53 20.25
CA LEU A 131 5.61 7.21 21.29
C LEU A 131 6.88 8.04 21.16
N ALA A 132 7.40 8.20 19.94
CA ALA A 132 8.58 9.03 19.70
C ALA A 132 8.40 10.51 20.08
N ARG A 133 7.13 10.94 20.24
CA ARG A 133 6.75 12.30 20.69
C ARG A 133 6.33 12.35 22.16
N GLY A 134 6.61 11.29 22.91
CA GLY A 134 6.33 11.25 24.35
C GLY A 134 4.87 10.94 24.71
N HIS A 135 4.08 10.41 23.78
CA HIS A 135 2.69 10.03 24.07
C HIS A 135 2.62 8.90 25.11
N ARG A 136 1.78 9.08 26.11
CA ARG A 136 1.58 8.17 27.26
C ARG A 136 0.14 7.69 27.39
N GLY A 137 -0.81 8.38 26.76
CA GLY A 137 -2.23 8.08 26.82
C GLY A 137 -2.58 6.73 26.20
N ARG A 138 -3.84 6.34 26.34
CA ARG A 138 -4.34 5.08 25.78
C ARG A 138 -4.54 5.20 24.27
N ILE A 139 -4.18 4.15 23.55
CA ILE A 139 -4.35 4.03 22.10
C ILE A 139 -5.29 2.86 21.80
N HIS A 140 -6.40 3.13 21.12
CA HIS A 140 -7.38 2.14 20.71
C HIS A 140 -7.15 1.79 19.23
N LEU A 141 -6.96 0.50 18.92
CA LEU A 141 -6.91 -0.02 17.55
C LEU A 141 -8.23 -0.70 17.21
N LEU A 142 -9.03 -0.12 16.34
CA LEU A 142 -10.25 -0.76 15.87
C LEU A 142 -10.10 -1.29 14.46
N SER A 143 -10.30 -2.57 14.26
CA SER A 143 -10.37 -3.18 12.94
C SER A 143 -11.43 -4.27 12.88
N ARG A 144 -11.83 -4.68 11.67
CA ARG A 144 -12.89 -5.69 11.49
C ARG A 144 -12.61 -7.03 12.19
N ARG A 145 -11.34 -7.37 12.42
CA ARG A 145 -10.93 -8.66 13.01
C ARG A 145 -10.01 -8.53 14.22
N GLY A 146 -9.55 -7.33 14.56
CA GLY A 146 -8.59 -7.11 15.65
C GLY A 146 -7.20 -7.74 15.40
N LEU A 147 -6.87 -8.07 14.13
CA LEU A 147 -5.58 -8.67 13.81
C LEU A 147 -4.50 -7.60 13.71
N LEU A 148 -3.37 -7.85 14.36
CA LEU A 148 -2.12 -7.13 14.14
C LEU A 148 -1.23 -7.89 13.14
N PRO A 149 -0.30 -7.19 12.47
CA PRO A 149 0.76 -7.85 11.71
C PRO A 149 1.59 -8.77 12.60
N MET A 150 1.94 -9.95 12.09
CA MET A 150 2.88 -10.84 12.79
C MET A 150 4.27 -10.22 12.86
N THR A 151 5.04 -10.62 13.84
CA THR A 151 6.45 -10.25 13.95
C THR A 151 7.30 -11.14 13.04
N HIS A 152 8.32 -10.59 12.41
CA HIS A 152 9.34 -11.38 11.73
C HIS A 152 9.99 -12.38 12.71
N PRO A 153 10.35 -13.57 12.25
CA PRO A 153 11.17 -14.48 13.05
C PRO A 153 12.55 -13.83 13.27
N PRO A 154 13.25 -14.19 14.34
CA PRO A 154 14.58 -13.63 14.66
C PRO A 154 15.64 -13.92 13.58
N ARG A 155 15.44 -14.97 12.79
CA ARG A 155 16.30 -15.36 11.66
C ARG A 155 15.41 -15.76 10.48
N MET A 156 15.97 -15.69 9.27
CA MET A 156 15.29 -16.22 8.09
C MET A 156 14.96 -17.70 8.30
N LEU A 157 13.70 -18.04 8.00
CA LEU A 157 13.24 -19.43 8.05
C LEU A 157 13.55 -20.12 6.73
N PRO A 158 13.92 -21.40 6.75
CA PRO A 158 14.15 -22.15 5.52
C PRO A 158 12.86 -22.29 4.73
N PRO A 159 12.95 -22.47 3.39
CA PRO A 159 11.80 -22.82 2.57
C PRO A 159 11.14 -24.11 3.03
N VAL A 160 9.80 -24.14 3.00
CA VAL A 160 9.01 -25.31 3.36
C VAL A 160 8.73 -26.14 2.11
N PRO A 161 8.99 -27.46 2.11
CA PRO A 161 8.59 -28.32 1.01
C PRO A 161 7.07 -28.33 0.86
N LEU A 162 6.58 -27.73 -0.21
CA LEU A 162 5.16 -27.70 -0.58
C LEU A 162 4.98 -28.52 -1.85
N GLY A 163 4.02 -29.44 -1.86
CA GLY A 163 3.66 -30.21 -3.04
C GLY A 163 3.12 -29.36 -4.19
N GLU A 164 2.46 -30.00 -5.14
CA GLU A 164 1.81 -29.32 -6.26
C GLU A 164 0.85 -28.23 -5.79
N ARG A 165 0.76 -27.12 -6.56
CA ARG A 165 -0.11 -25.99 -6.24
C ARG A 165 -1.53 -26.23 -6.74
N PRO A 166 -2.52 -26.38 -5.84
CA PRO A 166 -3.91 -26.52 -6.28
C PRO A 166 -4.40 -25.31 -7.06
N ALA A 167 -5.09 -25.55 -8.17
CA ALA A 167 -5.63 -24.49 -9.01
C ALA A 167 -6.80 -23.70 -8.37
N ARG A 168 -7.41 -24.23 -7.30
CA ARG A 168 -8.56 -23.60 -6.63
C ARG A 168 -8.22 -23.06 -5.27
N LEU A 169 -8.85 -21.93 -4.90
CA LEU A 169 -8.64 -21.26 -3.61
C LEU A 169 -8.81 -22.19 -2.41
N ARG A 170 -9.83 -23.09 -2.44
CA ARG A 170 -10.05 -24.04 -1.34
C ARG A 170 -8.86 -24.99 -1.15
N GLY A 171 -8.27 -25.44 -2.25
CA GLY A 171 -7.08 -26.29 -2.23
C GLY A 171 -5.85 -25.55 -1.69
N LEU A 172 -5.63 -24.31 -2.16
CA LEU A 172 -4.55 -23.45 -1.65
C LEU A 172 -4.67 -23.17 -0.15
N VAL A 173 -5.88 -22.93 0.34
CA VAL A 173 -6.12 -22.74 1.79
C VAL A 173 -5.85 -24.02 2.57
N ARG A 174 -6.24 -25.19 2.03
CA ARG A 174 -5.93 -26.48 2.66
C ARG A 174 -4.44 -26.71 2.72
N LEU A 175 -3.74 -26.58 1.58
CA LEU A 175 -2.28 -26.68 1.50
C LEU A 175 -1.58 -25.80 2.54
N PHE A 176 -1.97 -24.51 2.59
CA PHE A 176 -1.41 -23.56 3.55
C PHE A 176 -1.65 -23.98 5.00
N ARG A 177 -2.86 -24.43 5.34
CA ARG A 177 -3.21 -24.87 6.71
C ARG A 177 -2.48 -26.13 7.12
N GLU A 178 -2.40 -27.12 6.25
CA GLU A 178 -1.70 -28.39 6.51
C GLU A 178 -0.20 -28.17 6.66
N ALA A 179 0.39 -27.32 5.81
CA ALA A 179 1.79 -26.94 5.95
C ALA A 179 2.03 -26.15 7.24
N SER A 180 1.18 -25.15 7.54
CA SER A 180 1.31 -24.34 8.76
C SER A 180 0.99 -25.07 10.07
N ALA A 181 0.45 -26.29 10.01
CA ALA A 181 0.31 -27.17 11.18
C ALA A 181 1.62 -27.88 11.53
N ARG A 182 2.57 -27.98 10.58
CA ARG A 182 3.88 -28.63 10.76
C ARG A 182 5.03 -27.63 10.83
N ASP A 183 4.86 -26.51 10.14
CA ASP A 183 5.89 -25.49 9.94
C ASP A 183 5.36 -24.11 10.32
N ASP A 184 6.26 -23.13 10.42
CA ASP A 184 5.87 -21.75 10.67
C ASP A 184 5.09 -21.17 9.49
N ALA A 185 3.91 -20.63 9.74
CA ALA A 185 3.06 -20.02 8.71
C ALA A 185 3.76 -18.92 7.90
N ARG A 186 4.75 -18.24 8.50
CA ARG A 186 5.58 -17.22 7.84
C ARG A 186 6.50 -17.88 6.81
N ALA A 187 7.13 -19.00 7.12
CA ALA A 187 7.96 -19.77 6.20
C ALA A 187 7.13 -20.34 5.03
N VAL A 188 5.94 -20.87 5.34
CA VAL A 188 5.00 -21.37 4.31
C VAL A 188 4.63 -20.24 3.33
N LEU A 189 4.29 -19.06 3.84
CA LEU A 189 3.94 -17.94 2.99
C LEU A 189 5.13 -17.39 2.20
N ASP A 190 6.31 -17.35 2.80
CA ASP A 190 7.53 -16.89 2.12
C ASP A 190 7.92 -17.84 0.98
N THR A 191 7.71 -19.16 1.16
CA THR A 191 7.89 -20.17 0.10
C THR A 191 6.90 -19.95 -1.06
N LEU A 192 5.66 -19.57 -0.79
CA LEU A 192 4.66 -19.29 -1.82
C LEU A 192 4.84 -17.93 -2.49
N ARG A 193 5.58 -17.01 -1.87
CA ARG A 193 5.69 -15.61 -2.30
C ARG A 193 6.10 -15.43 -3.76
N PRO A 194 7.10 -16.12 -4.32
CA PRO A 194 7.47 -15.98 -5.72
C PRO A 194 6.34 -16.33 -6.71
N GLU A 195 5.41 -17.18 -6.27
CA GLU A 195 4.32 -17.70 -7.09
C GLU A 195 3.00 -16.95 -6.90
N LEU A 196 2.89 -16.03 -5.91
CA LEU A 196 1.63 -15.38 -5.54
C LEU A 196 0.94 -14.67 -6.71
N GLY A 197 1.69 -14.04 -7.60
CA GLY A 197 1.16 -13.41 -8.80
C GLY A 197 0.50 -14.42 -9.74
N ALA A 198 1.18 -15.52 -10.04
CA ALA A 198 0.65 -16.59 -10.90
C ALA A 198 -0.55 -17.30 -10.25
N LEU A 199 -0.47 -17.57 -8.94
CA LEU A 199 -1.58 -18.16 -8.19
C LEU A 199 -2.81 -17.25 -8.21
N TRP A 200 -2.62 -15.94 -8.03
CA TRP A 200 -3.70 -14.96 -8.11
C TRP A 200 -4.36 -14.93 -9.49
N GLN A 201 -3.56 -14.87 -10.55
CA GLN A 201 -4.06 -14.85 -11.93
C GLN A 201 -4.76 -16.16 -12.32
N GLY A 202 -4.32 -17.30 -11.77
CA GLY A 202 -4.95 -18.61 -11.98
C GLY A 202 -6.31 -18.78 -11.29
N LEU A 203 -6.63 -17.95 -10.27
CA LEU A 203 -7.91 -18.03 -9.59
C LEU A 203 -9.04 -17.42 -10.44
N ALA A 204 -10.15 -18.13 -10.54
CA ALA A 204 -11.36 -17.57 -11.13
C ALA A 204 -11.87 -16.34 -10.35
N GLY A 205 -12.47 -15.36 -11.03
CA GLY A 205 -12.95 -14.12 -10.41
C GLY A 205 -13.80 -14.28 -9.15
N PRO A 206 -14.76 -15.26 -9.08
CA PRO A 206 -15.48 -15.55 -7.84
C PRO A 206 -14.59 -16.00 -6.68
N GLU A 207 -13.49 -16.74 -6.95
CA GLU A 207 -12.53 -17.18 -5.94
C GLU A 207 -11.65 -16.03 -5.47
N GLN A 208 -11.21 -15.15 -6.37
CA GLN A 208 -10.52 -13.91 -6.03
C GLN A 208 -11.40 -13.03 -5.11
N ARG A 209 -12.70 -12.85 -5.43
CA ARG A 209 -13.62 -12.11 -4.55
C ARG A 209 -13.76 -12.76 -3.18
N ARG A 210 -13.82 -14.10 -3.12
CA ARG A 210 -13.87 -14.87 -1.86
C ARG A 210 -12.61 -14.66 -1.03
N PHE A 211 -11.43 -14.67 -1.66
CA PHE A 211 -10.17 -14.36 -1.02
C PHE A 211 -10.18 -12.93 -0.44
N LEU A 212 -10.51 -11.93 -1.24
CA LEU A 212 -10.56 -10.53 -0.82
C LEU A 212 -11.50 -10.32 0.38
N ARG A 213 -12.65 -10.98 0.37
CA ARG A 213 -13.68 -10.83 1.41
C ARG A 213 -13.33 -11.53 2.72
N HIS A 214 -12.74 -12.73 2.65
CA HIS A 214 -12.63 -13.62 3.81
C HIS A 214 -11.20 -13.89 4.27
N LEU A 215 -10.24 -13.95 3.35
CA LEU A 215 -8.88 -14.42 3.65
C LEU A 215 -7.85 -13.29 3.69
N ARG A 216 -8.05 -12.23 2.92
CA ARG A 216 -7.13 -11.09 2.84
C ARG A 216 -6.64 -10.58 4.21
N PRO A 217 -7.49 -10.36 5.24
CA PRO A 217 -6.98 -9.86 6.52
C PRO A 217 -6.02 -10.81 7.23
N TRP A 218 -6.16 -12.13 7.04
CA TRP A 218 -5.25 -13.14 7.56
C TRP A 218 -3.95 -13.18 6.77
N PHE A 219 -4.08 -13.13 5.43
CA PHE A 219 -2.94 -13.02 4.52
C PHE A 219 -2.11 -11.78 4.86
N ASP A 220 -2.75 -10.62 4.97
CA ASP A 220 -2.09 -9.35 5.27
C ASP A 220 -1.34 -9.41 6.62
N ALA A 221 -1.94 -10.02 7.66
CA ALA A 221 -1.31 -10.16 8.98
C ALA A 221 -0.06 -11.05 8.96
N ILE A 222 -0.04 -12.13 8.16
CA ILE A 222 1.10 -13.03 8.04
C ILE A 222 2.17 -12.44 7.09
N ARG A 223 1.74 -11.73 6.04
CA ARG A 223 2.60 -11.22 4.97
C ARG A 223 3.32 -9.93 5.32
N HIS A 224 2.61 -8.98 5.92
CA HIS A 224 3.12 -7.67 6.28
C HIS A 224 3.53 -7.68 7.75
N ARG A 225 4.83 -7.92 7.99
CA ARG A 225 5.37 -8.22 9.33
C ARG A 225 6.04 -7.04 9.97
N LEU A 226 6.10 -7.07 11.29
CA LEU A 226 6.85 -6.13 12.12
C LEU A 226 8.28 -6.62 12.32
N PRO A 227 9.27 -5.70 12.38
CA PRO A 227 10.57 -6.02 12.96
C PRO A 227 10.43 -6.58 14.37
N PRO A 228 11.32 -7.47 14.82
CA PRO A 228 11.22 -8.09 16.16
C PRO A 228 11.13 -7.08 17.31
N GLU A 229 11.94 -6.03 17.28
CA GLU A 229 11.93 -4.96 18.27
C GLU A 229 10.63 -4.15 18.29
N VAL A 230 10.03 -3.93 17.10
CA VAL A 230 8.73 -3.26 16.99
C VAL A 230 7.63 -4.16 17.54
N GLY A 231 7.67 -5.45 17.21
CA GLY A 231 6.72 -6.44 17.74
C GLY A 231 6.76 -6.50 19.27
N ALA A 232 7.95 -6.55 19.86
CA ALA A 232 8.14 -6.53 21.31
C ALA A 232 7.59 -5.24 21.94
N ARG A 233 7.81 -4.08 21.30
CA ARG A 233 7.29 -2.79 21.78
C ARG A 233 5.75 -2.75 21.77
N ILE A 234 5.13 -3.25 20.71
CA ILE A 234 3.67 -3.34 20.62
C ILE A 234 3.10 -4.28 21.69
N ALA A 235 3.72 -5.44 21.88
CA ALA A 235 3.30 -6.39 22.92
C ALA A 235 3.43 -5.80 24.35
N ALA A 236 4.47 -5.04 24.63
CA ALA A 236 4.63 -4.34 25.90
C ALA A 236 3.48 -3.34 26.15
N LEU A 237 3.12 -2.53 25.15
CA LEU A 237 2.02 -1.58 25.26
C LEU A 237 0.67 -2.27 25.48
N GLU A 238 0.45 -3.45 24.88
CA GLU A 238 -0.75 -4.25 25.16
C GLU A 238 -0.75 -4.78 26.59
N ALA A 239 0.37 -5.29 27.07
CA ALA A 239 0.51 -5.77 28.46
C ALA A 239 0.31 -4.66 29.49
N GLU A 240 0.76 -3.44 29.18
CA GLU A 240 0.54 -2.23 29.98
C GLU A 240 -0.90 -1.69 29.94
N GLY A 241 -1.77 -2.24 29.07
CA GLY A 241 -3.13 -1.74 28.82
C GLY A 241 -3.18 -0.37 28.13
N ARG A 242 -2.04 0.11 27.61
CA ARG A 242 -1.93 1.36 26.84
C ARG A 242 -2.33 1.20 25.39
N LEU A 243 -2.21 0.01 24.83
CA LEU A 243 -2.70 -0.34 23.51
C LEU A 243 -3.84 -1.34 23.64
N VAL A 244 -5.04 -0.95 23.23
CA VAL A 244 -6.25 -1.76 23.33
C VAL A 244 -6.78 -2.11 21.96
N ARG A 245 -6.89 -3.41 21.67
CA ARG A 245 -7.44 -3.87 20.39
C ARG A 245 -8.93 -4.12 20.46
N HIS A 246 -9.63 -3.62 19.45
CA HIS A 246 -11.06 -3.85 19.25
C HIS A 246 -11.29 -4.56 17.90
N ALA A 247 -12.05 -5.63 17.94
CA ALA A 247 -12.51 -6.34 16.76
C ALA A 247 -13.98 -6.02 16.50
N GLY A 248 -14.31 -5.33 15.40
CA GLY A 248 -15.70 -4.97 15.13
C GLY A 248 -15.87 -4.16 13.84
N ARG A 249 -17.11 -3.78 13.59
CA ARG A 249 -17.50 -2.95 12.44
C ARG A 249 -18.00 -1.61 12.93
N VAL A 250 -17.45 -0.54 12.38
CA VAL A 250 -17.95 0.82 12.57
C VAL A 250 -19.43 0.89 12.14
N VAL A 251 -20.24 1.49 12.96
CA VAL A 251 -21.65 1.79 12.71
C VAL A 251 -21.80 3.27 12.39
N SER A 252 -21.22 4.14 13.23
CA SER A 252 -21.23 5.59 13.04
C SER A 252 -20.05 6.21 13.77
N ILE A 253 -19.71 7.43 13.38
CA ILE A 253 -18.76 8.28 14.07
C ILE A 253 -19.36 9.68 14.19
N GLY A 254 -19.12 10.35 15.30
CA GLY A 254 -19.61 11.69 15.59
C GLY A 254 -18.77 12.38 16.64
N GLU A 255 -19.23 13.54 17.07
CA GLU A 255 -18.66 14.32 18.17
C GLU A 255 -19.67 14.38 19.30
N GLN A 256 -19.19 14.20 20.51
CA GLN A 256 -19.94 14.42 21.74
C GLN A 256 -19.00 15.02 22.79
N ASP A 257 -19.42 16.13 23.41
CA ASP A 257 -18.66 16.81 24.48
C ASP A 257 -17.21 17.15 24.08
N GLY A 258 -16.99 17.56 22.82
CA GLY A 258 -15.68 17.93 22.29
C GLY A 258 -14.77 16.74 21.99
N ARG A 259 -15.24 15.51 22.09
CA ARG A 259 -14.52 14.26 21.82
C ARG A 259 -15.13 13.50 20.65
N VAL A 260 -14.33 12.68 20.00
CA VAL A 260 -14.81 11.72 19.00
C VAL A 260 -15.56 10.60 19.71
N THR A 261 -16.79 10.32 19.29
CA THR A 261 -17.54 9.13 19.69
C THR A 261 -17.74 8.23 18.48
N LEU A 262 -17.13 7.04 18.53
CA LEU A 262 -17.26 6.02 17.50
C LEU A 262 -18.13 4.88 18.02
N ARG A 263 -19.24 4.64 17.33
CA ARG A 263 -20.11 3.49 17.60
C ARG A 263 -19.69 2.33 16.72
N TYR A 264 -19.44 1.18 17.33
CA TYR A 264 -19.10 -0.01 16.58
C TYR A 264 -19.81 -1.25 17.14
N ARG A 265 -19.96 -2.26 16.27
CA ARG A 265 -20.50 -3.56 16.67
C ARG A 265 -19.32 -4.52 16.85
N PRO A 266 -19.03 -4.98 18.07
CA PRO A 266 -18.00 -5.97 18.33
C PRO A 266 -18.24 -7.25 17.52
N ARG A 267 -17.16 -7.90 17.13
CA ARG A 267 -17.24 -9.16 16.37
C ARG A 267 -17.87 -10.25 17.24
N GLY A 268 -18.87 -10.92 16.68
CA GLY A 268 -19.63 -11.94 17.42
C GLY A 268 -20.74 -11.39 18.30
N SER A 269 -20.89 -10.05 18.41
CA SER A 269 -21.95 -9.41 19.18
C SER A 269 -23.05 -8.85 18.27
N ARG A 270 -24.27 -8.76 18.83
CA ARG A 270 -25.39 -8.00 18.24
C ARG A 270 -25.48 -6.59 18.81
N THR A 271 -24.89 -6.36 19.97
CA THR A 271 -24.91 -5.06 20.66
C THR A 271 -23.93 -4.11 20.02
N VAL A 272 -24.31 -2.85 19.90
CA VAL A 272 -23.42 -1.74 19.53
C VAL A 272 -22.84 -1.14 20.81
N VAL A 273 -21.55 -0.81 20.78
CA VAL A 273 -20.85 -0.15 21.89
C VAL A 273 -20.24 1.16 21.42
N ASP A 274 -20.10 2.10 22.30
CA ASP A 274 -19.49 3.39 22.06
C ASP A 274 -18.03 3.37 22.53
N LEU A 275 -17.17 4.03 21.77
CA LEU A 275 -15.76 4.23 22.07
C LEU A 275 -15.46 5.72 21.89
N ALA A 276 -15.12 6.38 23.00
CA ALA A 276 -14.73 7.79 22.99
C ALA A 276 -13.22 7.92 22.87
N ALA A 277 -12.76 8.97 22.17
CA ALA A 277 -11.36 9.32 22.07
C ALA A 277 -11.21 10.84 21.82
N ASP A 278 -10.05 11.40 22.16
CA ASP A 278 -9.78 12.82 21.92
C ASP A 278 -9.44 13.08 20.44
N VAL A 279 -8.83 12.09 19.78
CA VAL A 279 -8.48 12.17 18.35
C VAL A 279 -8.70 10.80 17.68
N ALA A 280 -9.26 10.82 16.47
CA ALA A 280 -9.35 9.66 15.60
C ALA A 280 -8.44 9.79 14.37
N ILE A 281 -7.68 8.74 14.05
CA ILE A 281 -6.71 8.70 12.95
C ILE A 281 -7.04 7.53 12.02
N PRO A 282 -7.24 7.75 10.71
CA PRO A 282 -7.54 6.69 9.78
C PRO A 282 -6.27 5.93 9.39
N THR A 283 -6.20 4.65 9.71
CA THR A 283 -5.07 3.76 9.42
C THR A 283 -5.51 2.53 8.63
N THR A 284 -6.61 2.64 7.88
CA THR A 284 -7.21 1.56 7.07
C THR A 284 -6.37 1.14 5.86
N GLY A 285 -5.28 1.86 5.59
CA GLY A 285 -4.49 1.72 4.36
C GLY A 285 -5.09 2.50 3.18
N PRO A 286 -4.38 2.54 2.04
CA PRO A 286 -4.80 3.33 0.88
C PRO A 286 -6.08 2.77 0.25
N VAL A 287 -6.90 3.66 -0.32
CA VAL A 287 -7.98 3.26 -1.23
C VAL A 287 -7.38 2.50 -2.41
N MET A 288 -7.94 1.35 -2.71
CA MET A 288 -7.47 0.48 -3.79
C MET A 288 -8.42 0.48 -4.99
N ASP A 289 -9.70 0.78 -4.78
CA ASP A 289 -10.67 0.88 -5.85
C ASP A 289 -10.53 2.21 -6.57
N VAL A 290 -10.01 2.18 -7.80
CA VAL A 290 -9.79 3.38 -8.60
C VAL A 290 -11.07 4.17 -8.90
N ARG A 291 -12.24 3.53 -8.81
CA ARG A 291 -13.55 4.18 -9.02
C ARG A 291 -13.95 5.07 -7.85
N ALA A 292 -13.41 4.79 -6.66
CA ALA A 292 -13.67 5.55 -5.44
C ALA A 292 -12.63 6.65 -5.17
N LEU A 293 -11.62 6.79 -6.04
CA LEU A 293 -10.56 7.77 -5.85
C LEU A 293 -11.02 9.19 -6.17
N ASP A 294 -10.83 10.10 -5.23
CA ASP A 294 -10.97 11.54 -5.45
C ASP A 294 -9.64 12.13 -5.97
N ASP A 295 -9.24 11.68 -7.16
CA ASP A 295 -8.05 12.17 -7.86
C ASP A 295 -8.41 12.58 -9.28
N ALA A 296 -8.05 13.82 -9.66
CA ALA A 296 -8.44 14.41 -10.94
C ALA A 296 -7.89 13.63 -12.13
N LEU A 297 -6.62 13.21 -12.08
CA LEU A 297 -5.99 12.44 -13.15
C LEU A 297 -6.66 11.07 -13.32
N VAL A 298 -6.86 10.34 -12.21
CA VAL A 298 -7.51 9.03 -12.25
C VAL A 298 -8.94 9.13 -12.80
N ARG A 299 -9.72 10.11 -12.33
CA ARG A 299 -11.08 10.36 -12.85
C ARG A 299 -11.08 10.71 -14.33
N SER A 300 -10.14 11.56 -14.76
CA SER A 300 -9.99 11.93 -16.17
C SER A 300 -9.68 10.71 -17.04
N LEU A 301 -8.74 9.84 -16.62
CA LEU A 301 -8.36 8.62 -17.34
C LEU A 301 -9.54 7.65 -17.49
N LEU A 302 -10.35 7.48 -16.43
CA LEU A 302 -11.53 6.61 -16.45
C LEU A 302 -12.64 7.21 -17.30
N ALA A 303 -12.94 8.51 -17.15
CA ALA A 303 -14.01 9.20 -17.87
C ALA A 303 -13.75 9.27 -19.39
N SER A 304 -12.48 9.46 -19.78
CA SER A 304 -12.09 9.49 -21.20
C SER A 304 -11.91 8.09 -21.82
N GLY A 305 -12.04 7.03 -21.04
CA GLY A 305 -11.82 5.65 -21.51
C GLY A 305 -10.34 5.31 -21.79
N LEU A 306 -9.40 6.17 -21.40
CA LEU A 306 -7.96 5.92 -21.56
C LEU A 306 -7.43 4.86 -20.61
N ALA A 307 -8.15 4.61 -19.52
CA ALA A 307 -7.91 3.49 -18.62
C ALA A 307 -9.23 2.85 -18.20
N ARG A 308 -9.16 1.59 -17.78
CA ARG A 308 -10.31 0.84 -17.23
C ARG A 308 -9.95 0.35 -15.83
N PRO A 309 -10.93 0.24 -14.90
CA PRO A 309 -10.69 -0.41 -13.62
C PRO A 309 -10.18 -1.84 -13.82
N GLY A 310 -9.18 -2.20 -13.03
CA GLY A 310 -8.67 -3.57 -12.96
C GLY A 310 -9.67 -4.55 -12.33
N PRO A 311 -9.33 -5.83 -12.26
CA PRO A 311 -10.15 -6.84 -11.60
C PRO A 311 -10.55 -6.38 -10.19
N HIS A 312 -11.84 -6.49 -9.87
CA HIS A 312 -12.44 -6.08 -8.59
C HIS A 312 -12.30 -4.58 -8.24
N GLY A 313 -12.00 -3.71 -9.22
CA GLY A 313 -11.71 -2.29 -9.02
C GLY A 313 -10.30 -1.99 -8.49
N LEU A 314 -9.47 -3.01 -8.29
CA LEU A 314 -8.13 -2.88 -7.73
C LEU A 314 -7.14 -2.38 -8.78
N GLY A 315 -6.84 -1.08 -8.75
CA GLY A 315 -5.98 -0.45 -9.74
C GLY A 315 -6.60 -0.37 -11.14
N PHE A 316 -5.76 -0.24 -12.15
CA PHE A 316 -6.14 -0.28 -13.57
C PHE A 316 -6.00 -1.69 -14.14
N ALA A 317 -6.76 -1.98 -15.20
CA ALA A 317 -6.54 -3.16 -16.03
C ALA A 317 -5.23 -2.99 -16.81
N THR A 318 -4.30 -3.93 -16.69
CA THR A 318 -2.97 -3.84 -17.30
C THR A 318 -2.60 -5.12 -18.05
N ALA A 319 -1.78 -4.96 -19.08
CA ALA A 319 -1.08 -6.08 -19.71
C ALA A 319 0.09 -6.56 -18.84
N ALA A 320 0.65 -7.72 -19.16
CA ALA A 320 1.77 -8.31 -18.41
C ALA A 320 2.99 -7.38 -18.31
N ASN A 321 3.27 -6.61 -19.35
CA ASN A 321 4.35 -5.62 -19.41
C ASN A 321 4.05 -4.30 -18.68
N GLY A 322 2.88 -4.16 -18.03
CA GLY A 322 2.46 -2.96 -17.31
C GLY A 322 1.77 -1.89 -18.16
N ALA A 323 1.54 -2.14 -19.46
CA ALA A 323 0.74 -1.24 -20.29
C ALA A 323 -0.69 -1.14 -19.74
N VAL A 324 -1.23 0.08 -19.66
CA VAL A 324 -2.62 0.33 -19.26
C VAL A 324 -3.52 -0.03 -20.43
N LEU A 325 -4.43 -1.00 -20.24
CA LEU A 325 -5.31 -1.47 -21.30
C LEU A 325 -6.31 -0.39 -21.72
N GLY A 326 -6.19 0.06 -22.96
CA GLY A 326 -7.01 1.11 -23.55
C GLY A 326 -6.39 1.68 -24.83
N PRO A 327 -6.90 2.82 -25.33
CA PRO A 327 -6.42 3.42 -26.57
C PRO A 327 -4.94 3.84 -26.60
N LEU A 328 -4.29 3.87 -25.45
CA LEU A 328 -2.87 4.26 -25.29
C LEU A 328 -2.01 3.11 -24.78
N GLU A 329 -2.35 1.86 -25.05
CA GLU A 329 -1.64 0.67 -24.56
C GLU A 329 -0.15 0.64 -24.99
N ASP A 330 0.20 1.29 -26.09
CA ASP A 330 1.58 1.45 -26.58
C ASP A 330 2.32 2.69 -26.03
N ARG A 331 1.67 3.53 -25.20
CA ARG A 331 2.20 4.83 -24.73
C ARG A 331 1.93 5.12 -23.26
N LEU A 332 1.11 4.32 -22.59
CA LEU A 332 0.73 4.53 -21.20
C LEU A 332 0.96 3.27 -20.39
N TRP A 333 1.81 3.35 -19.40
CA TRP A 333 2.14 2.26 -18.49
C TRP A 333 1.91 2.64 -17.04
N THR A 334 1.87 1.63 -16.18
CA THR A 334 1.82 1.82 -14.74
C THR A 334 2.60 0.74 -13.99
N LEU A 335 2.91 1.01 -12.71
CA LEU A 335 3.55 0.07 -11.80
C LEU A 335 3.02 0.24 -10.36
N GLY A 336 3.36 -0.69 -9.49
CA GLY A 336 3.02 -0.62 -8.08
C GLY A 336 1.55 -0.88 -7.79
N GLY A 337 0.96 -0.07 -6.91
CA GLY A 337 -0.40 -0.26 -6.40
C GLY A 337 -1.50 -0.29 -7.47
N LEU A 338 -1.30 0.42 -8.57
CA LEU A 338 -2.23 0.46 -9.70
C LEU A 338 -2.29 -0.85 -10.50
N ARG A 339 -1.36 -1.79 -10.29
CA ARG A 339 -1.37 -3.14 -10.88
C ARG A 339 -1.91 -4.23 -9.95
N ARG A 340 -2.44 -3.85 -8.79
CA ARG A 340 -2.82 -4.82 -7.76
C ARG A 340 -3.93 -5.76 -8.19
N GLY A 341 -4.83 -5.34 -9.06
CA GLY A 341 -5.89 -6.19 -9.61
C GLY A 341 -5.35 -7.40 -10.39
N ASP A 342 -4.27 -7.18 -11.13
CA ASP A 342 -3.66 -8.21 -11.99
C ASP A 342 -2.58 -9.02 -11.26
N LEU A 343 -1.80 -8.39 -10.35
CA LEU A 343 -0.63 -9.04 -9.73
C LEU A 343 -0.84 -9.43 -8.27
N TRP A 344 -1.80 -8.84 -7.57
CA TRP A 344 -2.02 -8.92 -6.12
C TRP A 344 -0.82 -8.41 -5.32
N GLU A 345 0.34 -9.07 -5.38
CA GLU A 345 1.60 -8.60 -4.80
C GLU A 345 2.32 -7.66 -5.77
N SER A 346 2.16 -6.36 -5.57
CA SER A 346 2.68 -5.35 -6.49
C SER A 346 3.32 -4.14 -5.80
N THR A 347 3.30 -4.08 -4.45
CA THR A 347 3.60 -2.84 -3.71
C THR A 347 4.81 -2.91 -2.79
N ALA A 348 5.39 -4.08 -2.56
CA ALA A 348 6.59 -4.17 -1.76
C ALA A 348 7.84 -3.77 -2.59
N ILE A 349 8.91 -3.35 -1.93
CA ILE A 349 10.12 -2.82 -2.58
C ILE A 349 10.70 -3.79 -3.62
N PRO A 350 10.84 -5.12 -3.36
CA PRO A 350 11.36 -6.04 -4.36
C PRO A 350 10.50 -6.10 -5.62
N GLU A 351 9.18 -6.14 -5.44
CA GLU A 351 8.20 -6.22 -6.52
C GLU A 351 8.18 -4.94 -7.36
N ILE A 352 8.19 -3.75 -6.70
CA ILE A 352 8.25 -2.46 -7.42
C ILE A 352 9.57 -2.34 -8.19
N ARG A 353 10.69 -2.75 -7.61
CA ARG A 353 11.99 -2.72 -8.27
C ARG A 353 12.02 -3.60 -9.52
N ALA A 354 11.48 -4.81 -9.43
CA ALA A 354 11.40 -5.72 -10.58
C ALA A 354 10.50 -5.13 -11.68
N GLN A 355 9.33 -4.59 -11.31
CA GLN A 355 8.43 -3.92 -12.24
C GLN A 355 9.10 -2.70 -12.90
N ALA A 356 9.76 -1.84 -12.12
CA ALA A 356 10.42 -0.63 -12.65
C ALA A 356 11.53 -0.96 -13.64
N ARG A 357 12.31 -2.01 -13.39
CA ARG A 357 13.35 -2.48 -14.33
C ARG A 357 12.73 -2.97 -15.64
N ALA A 358 11.80 -3.93 -15.55
CA ALA A 358 11.16 -4.50 -16.73
C ALA A 358 10.42 -3.43 -17.55
N LEU A 359 9.77 -2.48 -16.86
CA LEU A 359 9.07 -1.38 -17.50
C LEU A 359 10.04 -0.42 -18.20
N GLY A 360 11.17 -0.09 -17.58
CA GLY A 360 12.20 0.73 -18.19
C GLY A 360 12.72 0.14 -19.51
N GLU A 361 12.97 -1.17 -19.52
CA GLU A 361 13.39 -1.91 -20.73
C GLU A 361 12.29 -1.88 -21.82
N THR A 362 11.02 -2.10 -21.42
CA THR A 362 9.85 -2.06 -22.32
C THR A 362 9.66 -0.69 -22.94
N VAL A 363 9.62 0.37 -22.14
CA VAL A 363 9.44 1.75 -22.62
C VAL A 363 10.59 2.16 -23.55
N ALA A 364 11.83 1.85 -23.20
CA ALA A 364 12.98 2.15 -24.03
C ALA A 364 12.92 1.44 -25.39
N ALA A 365 12.49 0.19 -25.43
CA ALA A 365 12.30 -0.56 -26.68
C ALA A 365 11.21 0.07 -27.55
N THR A 366 10.04 0.37 -26.98
CA THR A 366 8.90 0.99 -27.68
C THR A 366 9.29 2.36 -28.27
N LEU A 367 10.01 3.18 -27.51
CA LEU A 367 10.43 4.51 -27.98
C LEU A 367 11.48 4.44 -29.09
N ARG A 368 12.33 3.43 -29.14
CA ARG A 368 13.29 3.20 -30.24
C ARG A 368 12.58 2.81 -31.53
N THR A 369 11.64 1.87 -31.46
CA THR A 369 10.89 1.42 -32.64
C THR A 369 10.01 2.52 -33.23
N ALA A 370 9.38 3.35 -32.38
CA ALA A 370 8.61 4.51 -32.85
C ALA A 370 9.47 5.65 -33.43
N GLY A 371 10.78 5.68 -33.16
CA GLY A 371 11.72 6.64 -33.73
C GLY A 371 12.29 6.21 -35.08
N ALA A 372 12.23 4.93 -35.44
CA ALA A 372 12.63 4.34 -36.71
C ALA A 372 11.46 4.33 -37.71
N GLY A 373 10.75 5.48 -37.87
CA GLY A 373 9.73 5.63 -38.90
C GLY A 373 10.34 5.33 -40.31
N PRO A 374 9.52 4.90 -41.30
CA PRO A 374 10.01 4.57 -42.62
C PRO A 374 10.78 5.77 -43.16
N GLY A 375 12.05 5.53 -43.53
CA GLY A 375 12.88 6.51 -44.24
C GLY A 375 12.12 7.04 -45.46
N PRO A 376 12.45 8.25 -45.93
CA PRO A 376 11.79 8.84 -47.08
C PRO A 376 11.92 7.89 -48.28
N ARG A 377 10.75 7.49 -48.85
CA ARG A 377 10.71 6.85 -50.17
C ARG A 377 10.94 7.90 -51.22
#